data_5ff6ba2011eb9464cebb6eba83a1994d
#
_entry.id   5ff6ba2011eb9464cebb6eba83a1994d
#
_cell.length_a   1.000
_cell.length_b   1.000
_cell.length_c   1.000
_cell.angle_alpha   90.00
_cell.angle_beta   90.00
_cell.angle_gamma   90.00
#
_symmetry.space_group_name_H-M   'P 1'
#
loop_
_entity.id
_entity.type
_entity.pdbx_description
1 polymer ?
#
loop_
_entity_poly.entity_id
_entity_poly.type
_entity_poly.pdbx_seq_one_letter_code
_entity_poly.pdbx_strand_id
1 'polypeptide(L)'
;MNKQVNLILILLISVFSFAQNTDGYTLLFQEEEPLKIKLKYSNKEMNKKTNDSTFIETQLSYEDAGVWKDVDVRLRARGNFRRNTCYWPPVKVKIKKSAAAGTVFEGNKSLKLVLPCMMEPDKNDNIMKEYMAYKLYEQISPYHFNARRVDIDFTEVRGRKEKSHQIKGFLIEDDDIVAKRFEGKVVDRFIHPLAMD
;
A
#
# COMPACT_ATOMS: atom_id res chain seq x y z
N MET A 1 -26.32 27.47 36.85
CA MET A 1 -25.23 26.93 36.00
C MET A 1 -25.55 27.29 34.56
N ASN A 2 -24.80 28.23 33.99
CA ASN A 2 -25.21 28.95 32.77
C ASN A 2 -25.21 28.05 31.51
N LYS A 3 -26.29 28.21 30.71
CA LYS A 3 -26.43 27.49 29.39
C LYS A 3 -25.21 27.68 28.49
N GLN A 4 -24.49 28.78 28.59
CA GLN A 4 -23.26 29.06 27.86
C GLN A 4 -22.07 28.19 28.29
N VAL A 5 -21.96 27.85 29.58
CA VAL A 5 -20.88 26.96 30.08
C VAL A 5 -21.06 25.53 29.55
N ASN A 6 -22.33 25.07 29.50
CA ASN A 6 -22.65 23.74 28.91
C ASN A 6 -22.36 23.68 27.43
N LEU A 7 -22.58 24.77 26.68
CA LEU A 7 -22.29 24.79 25.21
C LEU A 7 -20.78 24.74 24.93
N ILE A 8 -19.98 25.43 25.73
CA ILE A 8 -18.51 25.43 25.64
C ILE A 8 -17.96 24.04 26.03
N LEU A 9 -18.53 23.38 27.02
CA LEU A 9 -18.12 22.04 27.43
C LEU A 9 -18.42 20.99 26.35
N ILE A 10 -19.56 21.09 25.66
CA ILE A 10 -19.93 20.21 24.52
C ILE A 10 -19.00 20.47 23.34
N LEU A 11 -18.62 21.70 23.04
CA LEU A 11 -17.67 22.04 21.99
C LEU A 11 -16.25 21.52 22.29
N LEU A 12 -15.81 21.54 23.53
CA LEU A 12 -14.52 20.99 23.94
C LEU A 12 -14.46 19.47 23.87
N ILE A 13 -15.57 18.77 24.15
CA ILE A 13 -15.63 17.31 24.03
C ILE A 13 -15.56 16.86 22.56
N SER A 14 -16.09 17.64 21.62
CA SER A 14 -16.05 17.30 20.19
C SER A 14 -14.66 17.41 19.54
N VAL A 15 -13.73 18.13 20.15
CA VAL A 15 -12.35 18.30 19.63
C VAL A 15 -11.43 17.13 20.04
N PHE A 16 -11.78 16.37 21.08
CA PHE A 16 -10.95 15.25 21.56
C PHE A 16 -11.20 13.92 20.86
N SER A 17 -12.15 13.84 19.91
CA SER A 17 -12.59 12.55 19.34
C SER A 17 -11.80 12.10 18.11
N PHE A 18 -10.75 12.79 17.68
CA PHE A 18 -10.00 12.44 16.44
C PHE A 18 -8.49 12.20 16.63
N ALA A 19 -8.04 11.90 17.83
CA ALA A 19 -6.70 11.36 17.98
C ALA A 19 -6.73 9.87 17.55
N GLN A 20 -6.59 9.60 16.27
CA GLN A 20 -6.26 8.25 15.80
C GLN A 20 -4.92 7.88 16.43
N ASN A 21 -4.91 6.77 17.17
CA ASN A 21 -3.68 6.23 17.73
C ASN A 21 -2.81 5.70 16.60
N THR A 22 -1.87 6.53 16.13
CA THR A 22 -0.91 6.19 15.08
C THR A 22 0.33 5.49 15.63
N ASP A 23 0.32 5.12 16.92
CA ASP A 23 1.41 4.40 17.55
C ASP A 23 1.68 3.07 16.81
N GLY A 24 2.86 2.96 16.26
CA GLY A 24 3.30 1.79 15.48
C GLY A 24 3.11 1.91 13.96
N TYR A 25 2.60 3.04 13.43
CA TYR A 25 2.54 3.28 11.99
C TYR A 25 3.87 3.85 11.48
N THR A 26 4.36 3.32 10.36
CA THR A 26 5.50 3.93 9.67
C THR A 26 5.06 5.25 9.02
N LEU A 27 6.01 6.15 8.74
CA LEU A 27 5.76 7.45 8.08
C LEU A 27 4.88 7.31 6.83
N LEU A 28 5.06 6.22 6.07
CA LEU A 28 4.26 5.96 4.87
C LEU A 28 2.75 5.95 5.15
N PHE A 29 2.32 5.44 6.30
CA PHE A 29 0.89 5.26 6.62
C PHE A 29 0.33 6.29 7.59
N GLN A 30 1.13 7.28 8.00
CA GLN A 30 0.67 8.37 8.88
C GLN A 30 -0.11 9.45 8.10
N GLU A 31 0.05 9.51 6.78
CA GLU A 31 -0.60 10.51 5.93
C GLU A 31 -1.74 9.89 5.11
N GLU A 32 -2.85 10.59 5.02
CA GLU A 32 -4.05 10.19 4.27
C GLU A 32 -3.99 10.60 2.79
N GLU A 33 -3.22 11.66 2.48
CA GLU A 33 -3.08 12.13 1.11
C GLU A 33 -2.41 11.08 0.21
N PRO A 34 -2.87 10.95 -1.06
CA PRO A 34 -2.28 10.03 -2.00
C PRO A 34 -0.80 10.33 -2.22
N LEU A 35 0.04 9.32 -2.07
CA LEU A 35 1.45 9.45 -2.45
C LEU A 35 1.56 9.37 -3.97
N LYS A 36 2.11 10.40 -4.61
CA LYS A 36 2.42 10.37 -6.03
C LYS A 36 3.69 9.60 -6.26
N ILE A 37 3.64 8.62 -7.16
CA ILE A 37 4.78 7.78 -7.51
C ILE A 37 4.95 7.65 -9.02
N LYS A 38 6.18 7.41 -9.46
CA LYS A 38 6.49 7.00 -10.83
C LYS A 38 7.11 5.62 -10.81
N LEU A 39 6.65 4.77 -11.72
CA LEU A 39 7.19 3.43 -11.92
C LEU A 39 7.41 3.17 -13.40
N LYS A 40 8.52 2.50 -13.72
CA LYS A 40 8.83 2.09 -15.08
C LYS A 40 9.28 0.64 -15.09
N TYR A 41 8.50 -0.22 -15.76
CA TYR A 41 8.87 -1.63 -15.98
C TYR A 41 8.09 -2.25 -17.14
N SER A 42 8.55 -3.43 -17.59
CA SER A 42 7.83 -4.24 -18.57
C SER A 42 6.83 -5.16 -17.88
N ASN A 43 5.53 -4.95 -18.12
CA ASN A 43 4.49 -5.82 -17.60
C ASN A 43 4.63 -7.28 -18.10
N LYS A 44 5.08 -7.46 -19.34
CA LYS A 44 5.39 -8.79 -19.90
C LYS A 44 6.51 -9.48 -19.12
N GLU A 45 7.58 -8.76 -18.76
CA GLU A 45 8.67 -9.33 -17.98
C GLU A 45 8.25 -9.59 -16.54
N MET A 46 7.51 -8.67 -15.92
CA MET A 46 6.91 -8.85 -14.60
C MET A 46 6.17 -10.19 -14.53
N ASN A 47 5.29 -10.47 -15.49
CA ASN A 47 4.49 -11.70 -15.50
C ASN A 47 5.30 -12.97 -15.80
N LYS A 48 6.31 -12.87 -16.68
CA LYS A 48 7.06 -14.04 -17.17
C LYS A 48 8.29 -14.38 -16.34
N LYS A 49 9.01 -13.36 -15.83
CA LYS A 49 10.32 -13.53 -15.20
C LYS A 49 10.27 -13.48 -13.68
N THR A 50 9.12 -13.13 -13.07
CA THR A 50 9.00 -13.09 -11.61
C THR A 50 8.20 -14.27 -11.07
N ASN A 51 8.61 -14.74 -9.89
CA ASN A 51 7.92 -15.75 -9.10
C ASN A 51 8.12 -15.44 -7.60
N ASP A 52 7.87 -16.38 -6.71
CA ASP A 52 7.95 -16.13 -5.28
C ASP A 52 9.37 -15.81 -4.78
N SER A 53 10.40 -16.16 -5.54
CA SER A 53 11.81 -15.90 -5.23
C SER A 53 12.49 -14.92 -6.18
N THR A 54 11.98 -14.74 -7.40
CA THR A 54 12.60 -13.88 -8.43
C THR A 54 11.89 -12.54 -8.57
N PHE A 55 12.68 -11.48 -8.73
CA PHE A 55 12.23 -10.09 -8.82
C PHE A 55 12.87 -9.42 -10.02
N ILE A 56 12.21 -8.40 -10.56
CA ILE A 56 12.84 -7.40 -11.42
C ILE A 56 13.32 -6.23 -10.57
N GLU A 57 14.45 -5.65 -10.91
CA GLU A 57 14.98 -4.44 -10.27
C GLU A 57 14.55 -3.21 -11.07
N THR A 58 14.13 -2.17 -10.38
CA THR A 58 13.76 -0.88 -10.96
C THR A 58 13.88 0.21 -9.91
N GLN A 59 13.69 1.44 -10.33
CA GLN A 59 13.61 2.61 -9.47
C GLN A 59 12.15 3.05 -9.32
N LEU A 60 11.76 3.39 -8.11
CA LEU A 60 10.50 4.02 -7.78
C LEU A 60 10.80 5.47 -7.43
N SER A 61 10.22 6.41 -8.18
CA SER A 61 10.26 7.82 -7.79
C SER A 61 9.00 8.16 -7.00
N TYR A 62 9.13 9.00 -5.96
CA TYR A 62 8.00 9.49 -5.17
C TYR A 62 8.13 10.98 -4.91
N GLU A 63 7.00 11.67 -4.77
CA GLU A 63 6.97 13.09 -4.44
C GLU A 63 6.98 13.26 -2.91
N ASP A 64 7.93 14.04 -2.41
CA ASP A 64 8.04 14.40 -1.01
C ASP A 64 8.21 15.93 -0.91
N ALA A 65 7.24 16.61 -0.30
CA ALA A 65 7.20 18.06 -0.18
C ALA A 65 7.44 18.80 -1.52
N GLY A 66 6.86 18.28 -2.62
CA GLY A 66 7.00 18.87 -3.96
C GLY A 66 8.30 18.52 -4.69
N VAL A 67 9.17 17.72 -4.09
CA VAL A 67 10.44 17.26 -4.67
C VAL A 67 10.36 15.77 -5.00
N TRP A 68 10.74 15.39 -6.22
CA TRP A 68 10.84 13.98 -6.61
C TRP A 68 12.13 13.37 -6.04
N LYS A 69 11.98 12.25 -5.36
CA LYS A 69 13.05 11.44 -4.80
C LYS A 69 12.96 10.03 -5.34
N ASP A 70 14.09 9.36 -5.46
CA ASP A 70 14.18 8.02 -6.01
C ASP A 70 14.58 7.01 -4.96
N VAL A 71 14.03 5.80 -5.05
CA VAL A 71 14.41 4.66 -4.23
C VAL A 71 14.50 3.40 -5.08
N ASP A 72 15.59 2.66 -4.92
CA ASP A 72 15.77 1.37 -5.60
C ASP A 72 14.86 0.31 -5.00
N VAL A 73 14.08 -0.34 -5.84
CA VAL A 73 13.11 -1.35 -5.45
C VAL A 73 13.24 -2.62 -6.28
N ARG A 74 12.79 -3.72 -5.69
CA ARG A 74 12.63 -4.99 -6.39
C ARG A 74 11.15 -5.33 -6.44
N LEU A 75 10.66 -5.64 -7.63
CA LEU A 75 9.25 -5.89 -7.89
C LEU A 75 9.01 -7.32 -8.33
N ARG A 76 7.93 -7.93 -7.88
CA ARG A 76 7.41 -9.18 -8.43
C ARG A 76 5.89 -9.20 -8.48
N ALA A 77 5.33 -9.90 -9.45
CA ALA A 77 3.91 -10.19 -9.45
C ALA A 77 3.54 -11.07 -8.25
N ARG A 78 2.37 -10.83 -7.65
CA ARG A 78 1.87 -11.58 -6.51
C ARG A 78 0.42 -12.04 -6.71
N GLY A 79 -0.03 -12.91 -5.81
CA GLY A 79 -1.37 -13.49 -5.84
C GLY A 79 -1.46 -14.68 -6.81
N ASN A 80 -2.47 -15.51 -6.64
CA ASN A 80 -2.67 -16.69 -7.49
C ASN A 80 -3.60 -16.35 -8.65
N PHE A 81 -4.85 -15.97 -8.36
CA PHE A 81 -5.86 -15.68 -9.37
C PHE A 81 -5.50 -14.43 -10.19
N ARG A 82 -5.31 -13.30 -9.53
CA ARG A 82 -5.05 -12.01 -10.20
C ARG A 82 -3.76 -11.98 -11.00
N ARG A 83 -2.75 -12.78 -10.62
CA ARG A 83 -1.53 -12.92 -11.38
C ARG A 83 -1.75 -13.50 -12.78
N ASN A 84 -2.72 -14.43 -12.91
CA ASN A 84 -3.00 -15.15 -14.17
C ASN A 84 -4.11 -14.48 -15.00
N THR A 85 -4.95 -13.64 -14.38
CA THR A 85 -6.14 -13.07 -15.03
C THR A 85 -6.05 -11.59 -15.28
N CYS A 86 -5.28 -10.84 -14.46
CA CYS A 86 -5.19 -9.39 -14.58
C CYS A 86 -4.12 -8.98 -15.58
N TYR A 87 -4.39 -7.93 -16.35
CA TYR A 87 -3.37 -7.29 -17.18
C TYR A 87 -2.25 -6.71 -16.31
N TRP A 88 -2.61 -5.98 -15.25
CA TRP A 88 -1.69 -5.55 -14.21
C TRP A 88 -1.91 -6.40 -12.95
N PRO A 89 -1.06 -7.39 -12.69
CA PRO A 89 -1.16 -8.16 -11.46
C PRO A 89 -0.81 -7.27 -10.26
N PRO A 90 -1.31 -7.58 -9.07
CA PRO A 90 -0.81 -6.97 -7.84
C PRO A 90 0.69 -7.23 -7.70
N VAL A 91 1.42 -6.26 -7.16
CA VAL A 91 2.88 -6.28 -7.09
C VAL A 91 3.34 -6.37 -5.64
N LYS A 92 4.33 -7.22 -5.37
CA LYS A 92 5.12 -7.15 -4.14
C LYS A 92 6.32 -6.25 -4.40
N VAL A 93 6.44 -5.20 -3.58
CA VAL A 93 7.56 -4.24 -3.61
C VAL A 93 8.49 -4.58 -2.47
N LYS A 94 9.77 -4.85 -2.75
CA LYS A 94 10.81 -5.00 -1.73
C LYS A 94 11.78 -3.84 -1.79
N ILE A 95 12.10 -3.29 -0.63
CA ILE A 95 13.00 -2.14 -0.47
C ILE A 95 14.12 -2.57 0.46
N LYS A 96 15.38 -2.32 0.07
CA LYS A 96 16.53 -2.56 0.97
C LYS A 96 16.46 -1.56 2.14
N LYS A 97 16.80 -2.01 3.34
CA LYS A 97 16.79 -1.14 4.54
C LYS A 97 17.62 0.13 4.33
N SER A 98 18.79 0.02 3.70
CA SER A 98 19.65 1.17 3.39
C SER A 98 19.04 2.14 2.38
N ALA A 99 18.25 1.65 1.42
CA ALA A 99 17.57 2.49 0.44
C ALA A 99 16.30 3.17 1.01
N ALA A 100 15.67 2.55 2.01
CA ALA A 100 14.49 3.10 2.68
C ALA A 100 14.86 4.13 3.77
N ALA A 101 16.08 4.10 4.31
CA ALA A 101 16.50 4.96 5.41
C ALA A 101 16.38 6.45 5.04
N GLY A 102 15.76 7.26 5.91
CA GLY A 102 15.51 8.69 5.70
C GLY A 102 14.48 9.00 4.60
N THR A 103 13.72 8.01 4.15
CA THR A 103 12.63 8.17 3.17
C THR A 103 11.27 7.90 3.80
N VAL A 104 10.19 8.25 3.10
CA VAL A 104 8.81 7.90 3.51
C VAL A 104 8.63 6.38 3.68
N PHE A 105 9.48 5.57 3.05
CA PHE A 105 9.44 4.10 3.12
C PHE A 105 10.22 3.52 4.31
N GLU A 106 10.80 4.33 5.18
CA GLU A 106 11.54 3.83 6.33
C GLU A 106 10.66 2.93 7.20
N GLY A 107 11.23 1.81 7.66
CA GLY A 107 10.48 0.77 8.39
C GLY A 107 9.78 -0.26 7.49
N ASN A 108 9.57 0.03 6.19
CA ASN A 108 8.86 -0.86 5.25
C ASN A 108 9.84 -1.62 4.34
N LYS A 109 10.23 -2.82 4.74
CA LYS A 109 11.09 -3.71 3.91
C LYS A 109 10.34 -4.33 2.73
N SER A 110 9.04 -4.47 2.86
CA SER A 110 8.15 -5.10 1.90
C SER A 110 6.77 -4.45 1.96
N LEU A 111 6.20 -4.18 0.79
CA LEU A 111 4.87 -3.60 0.63
C LEU A 111 4.10 -4.37 -0.44
N LYS A 112 2.79 -4.32 -0.36
CA LYS A 112 1.87 -4.85 -1.39
C LYS A 112 1.31 -3.66 -2.15
N LEU A 113 1.61 -3.56 -3.45
CA LEU A 113 1.02 -2.55 -4.33
C LEU A 113 -0.17 -3.19 -5.07
N VAL A 114 -1.36 -2.65 -4.85
CA VAL A 114 -2.59 -3.09 -5.50
C VAL A 114 -2.87 -2.17 -6.67
N LEU A 115 -3.04 -2.78 -7.86
CA LEU A 115 -3.28 -2.11 -9.13
C LEU A 115 -4.62 -2.54 -9.72
N PRO A 116 -5.25 -1.73 -10.59
CA PRO A 116 -6.41 -2.16 -11.36
C PRO A 116 -6.13 -3.43 -12.15
N CYS A 117 -7.10 -4.34 -12.22
CA CYS A 117 -6.92 -5.60 -12.94
C CYS A 117 -6.83 -5.40 -14.46
N MET A 118 -7.57 -4.43 -15.00
CA MET A 118 -7.69 -4.13 -16.42
C MET A 118 -7.28 -2.68 -16.73
N MET A 119 -7.10 -2.38 -18.00
CA MET A 119 -6.66 -1.05 -18.46
C MET A 119 -7.79 -0.03 -18.60
N GLU A 120 -9.05 -0.44 -18.50
CA GLU A 120 -10.18 0.48 -18.66
C GLU A 120 -10.23 1.50 -17.51
N PRO A 121 -10.53 2.77 -17.80
CA PRO A 121 -10.53 3.85 -16.80
C PRO A 121 -11.45 3.61 -15.61
N ASP A 122 -12.62 3.01 -15.82
CA ASP A 122 -13.61 2.68 -14.78
C ASP A 122 -13.12 1.61 -13.78
N LYS A 123 -12.08 0.87 -14.11
CA LYS A 123 -11.51 -0.15 -13.20
C LYS A 123 -10.72 0.46 -12.03
N ASN A 124 -10.32 1.72 -12.12
CA ASN A 124 -9.77 2.45 -10.99
C ASN A 124 -10.77 2.58 -9.83
N ASP A 125 -12.06 2.69 -10.11
CA ASP A 125 -13.09 2.82 -9.08
C ASP A 125 -13.21 1.54 -8.23
N ASN A 126 -13.04 0.36 -8.82
CA ASN A 126 -13.06 -0.89 -8.08
C ASN A 126 -11.87 -0.97 -7.09
N ILE A 127 -10.71 -0.45 -7.49
CA ILE A 127 -9.55 -0.39 -6.60
C ILE A 127 -9.77 0.60 -5.46
N MET A 128 -10.42 1.72 -5.73
CA MET A 128 -10.77 2.68 -4.68
C MET A 128 -11.82 2.10 -3.70
N LYS A 129 -12.77 1.30 -4.18
CA LYS A 129 -13.70 0.56 -3.30
C LYS A 129 -12.97 -0.47 -2.41
N GLU A 130 -12.00 -1.20 -2.99
CA GLU A 130 -11.14 -2.11 -2.21
C GLU A 130 -10.34 -1.34 -1.14
N TYR A 131 -9.73 -0.21 -1.49
CA TYR A 131 -9.06 0.67 -0.53
C TYR A 131 -9.99 1.14 0.59
N MET A 132 -11.21 1.60 0.23
CA MET A 132 -12.20 2.03 1.23
C MET A 132 -12.56 0.91 2.21
N ALA A 133 -12.63 -0.34 1.76
CA ALA A 133 -12.88 -1.48 2.65
C ALA A 133 -11.76 -1.63 3.70
N TYR A 134 -10.47 -1.43 3.33
CA TYR A 134 -9.37 -1.40 4.30
C TYR A 134 -9.54 -0.27 5.30
N LYS A 135 -9.86 0.94 4.84
CA LYS A 135 -10.05 2.11 5.74
C LYS A 135 -11.26 1.97 6.66
N LEU A 136 -12.35 1.38 6.18
CA LEU A 136 -13.51 1.07 7.04
C LEU A 136 -13.17 0.01 8.08
N TYR A 137 -12.43 -1.03 7.70
CA TYR A 137 -12.02 -2.06 8.65
C TYR A 137 -11.07 -1.52 9.74
N GLU A 138 -10.20 -0.58 9.38
CA GLU A 138 -9.33 0.15 10.31
C GLU A 138 -10.14 0.87 11.44
N GLN A 139 -11.37 1.34 11.13
CA GLN A 139 -12.23 2.02 12.11
C GLN A 139 -12.92 1.06 13.09
N ILE A 140 -13.05 -0.22 12.74
CA ILE A 140 -13.84 -1.18 13.54
C ILE A 140 -13.00 -2.26 14.19
N SER A 141 -11.72 -2.40 13.80
CA SER A 141 -10.84 -3.46 14.32
C SER A 141 -9.43 -2.94 14.57
N PRO A 142 -8.83 -3.21 15.75
CA PRO A 142 -7.41 -2.96 15.96
C PRO A 142 -6.54 -3.86 15.09
N TYR A 143 -7.05 -5.04 14.69
CA TYR A 143 -6.32 -6.03 13.86
C TYR A 143 -6.51 -5.73 12.38
N HIS A 144 -5.93 -4.65 11.89
CA HIS A 144 -6.06 -4.22 10.50
C HIS A 144 -4.70 -4.04 9.82
N PHE A 145 -4.74 -3.98 8.49
CA PHE A 145 -3.63 -3.57 7.66
C PHE A 145 -3.69 -2.07 7.42
N ASN A 146 -2.57 -1.39 7.59
CA ASN A 146 -2.44 -0.01 7.13
C ASN A 146 -2.40 0.03 5.60
N ALA A 147 -3.11 0.99 5.04
CA ALA A 147 -3.17 1.21 3.60
C ALA A 147 -3.06 2.70 3.27
N ARG A 148 -2.34 3.05 2.20
CA ARG A 148 -2.23 4.41 1.67
C ARG A 148 -2.47 4.42 0.17
N ARG A 149 -3.30 5.35 -0.31
CA ARG A 149 -3.52 5.57 -1.75
C ARG A 149 -2.23 6.01 -2.43
N VAL A 150 -2.10 5.61 -3.70
CA VAL A 150 -1.03 6.09 -4.58
C VAL A 150 -1.61 6.51 -5.92
N ASP A 151 -1.16 7.65 -6.43
CA ASP A 151 -1.37 8.07 -7.81
C ASP A 151 -0.09 7.77 -8.60
N ILE A 152 -0.21 6.94 -9.64
CA ILE A 152 0.93 6.32 -10.30
C ILE A 152 1.06 6.80 -11.72
N ASP A 153 2.16 7.48 -12.02
CA ASP A 153 2.65 7.70 -13.39
C ASP A 153 3.41 6.43 -13.82
N PHE A 154 2.71 5.53 -14.48
CA PHE A 154 3.29 4.27 -14.90
C PHE A 154 3.76 4.29 -16.34
N THR A 155 5.04 4.06 -16.57
CA THR A 155 5.64 3.88 -17.90
C THR A 155 5.83 2.39 -18.18
N GLU A 156 4.98 1.84 -19.02
CA GLU A 156 5.07 0.45 -19.45
C GLU A 156 6.07 0.30 -20.61
N VAL A 157 7.10 -0.51 -20.40
CA VAL A 157 8.10 -0.84 -21.43
C VAL A 157 7.61 -2.01 -22.26
N ARG A 158 7.43 -1.80 -23.56
CA ARG A 158 6.98 -2.82 -24.55
C ARG A 158 8.04 -3.00 -25.65
N GLY A 159 9.11 -3.71 -25.32
CA GLY A 159 10.27 -3.85 -26.22
C GLY A 159 10.97 -2.50 -26.41
N ARG A 160 10.93 -1.95 -27.62
CA ARG A 160 11.51 -0.63 -27.95
C ARG A 160 10.55 0.55 -27.77
N LYS A 161 9.28 0.27 -27.42
CA LYS A 161 8.24 1.30 -27.24
C LYS A 161 7.92 1.46 -25.77
N GLU A 162 7.49 2.64 -25.39
CA GLU A 162 6.99 2.97 -24.06
C GLU A 162 5.56 3.48 -24.16
N LYS A 163 4.73 3.11 -23.20
CA LYS A 163 3.37 3.61 -23.07
C LYS A 163 3.14 4.13 -21.65
N SER A 164 2.70 5.37 -21.54
CA SER A 164 2.37 6.00 -20.25
C SER A 164 0.92 5.73 -19.86
N HIS A 165 0.71 5.52 -18.57
CA HIS A 165 -0.59 5.28 -17.96
C HIS A 165 -0.68 6.06 -16.65
N GLN A 166 -1.86 6.64 -16.38
CA GLN A 166 -2.21 7.23 -15.10
C GLN A 166 -3.06 6.20 -14.34
N ILE A 167 -2.55 5.67 -13.25
CA ILE A 167 -3.17 4.58 -12.51
C ILE A 167 -3.38 5.01 -11.07
N LYS A 168 -4.58 4.78 -10.55
CA LYS A 168 -4.86 4.85 -9.10
C LYS A 168 -4.65 3.47 -8.49
N GLY A 169 -3.90 3.43 -7.41
CA GLY A 169 -3.64 2.21 -6.66
C GLY A 169 -3.56 2.49 -5.16
N PHE A 170 -3.14 1.51 -4.41
CA PHE A 170 -2.81 1.71 -3.00
C PHE A 170 -1.72 0.74 -2.55
N LEU A 171 -0.94 1.19 -1.58
CA LEU A 171 0.04 0.40 -0.87
C LEU A 171 -0.60 -0.18 0.40
N ILE A 172 -0.24 -1.42 0.71
CA ILE A 172 -0.62 -2.11 1.95
C ILE A 172 0.67 -2.59 2.61
N GLU A 173 0.74 -2.53 3.92
CA GLU A 173 1.83 -3.12 4.69
C GLU A 173 1.92 -4.64 4.52
N ASP A 174 3.08 -5.21 4.83
CA ASP A 174 3.28 -6.67 4.73
C ASP A 174 2.73 -7.40 5.96
N ASP A 175 2.34 -8.65 5.76
CA ASP A 175 1.76 -9.52 6.79
C ASP A 175 2.67 -9.64 8.04
N ASP A 176 3.99 -9.70 7.83
CA ASP A 176 4.99 -9.76 8.89
C ASP A 176 4.97 -8.54 9.82
N ILE A 177 4.66 -7.34 9.28
CA ILE A 177 4.58 -6.11 10.07
C ILE A 177 3.36 -6.13 10.96
N VAL A 178 2.20 -6.53 10.38
CA VAL A 178 0.96 -6.68 11.14
C VAL A 178 1.10 -7.72 12.23
N ALA A 179 1.63 -8.89 11.90
CA ALA A 179 1.84 -9.96 12.88
C ALA A 179 2.70 -9.48 14.06
N LYS A 180 3.81 -8.77 13.80
CA LYS A 180 4.67 -8.23 14.86
C LYS A 180 3.98 -7.19 15.73
N ARG A 181 3.13 -6.34 15.15
CA ARG A 181 2.37 -5.32 15.89
C ARG A 181 1.49 -5.94 16.97
N PHE A 182 0.99 -7.14 16.73
CA PHE A 182 0.11 -7.86 17.62
C PHE A 182 0.76 -9.09 18.28
N GLU A 183 2.09 -9.12 18.34
CA GLU A 183 2.88 -10.23 18.93
C GLU A 183 2.52 -11.62 18.36
N GLY A 184 1.97 -11.61 17.14
CA GLY A 184 1.52 -12.79 16.42
C GLY A 184 2.57 -13.33 15.46
N LYS A 185 2.19 -14.38 14.73
CA LYS A 185 2.98 -14.99 13.65
C LYS A 185 2.16 -15.11 12.39
N VAL A 186 2.81 -14.91 11.25
CA VAL A 186 2.21 -15.27 9.96
C VAL A 186 2.20 -16.80 9.86
N VAL A 187 1.02 -17.37 9.65
CA VAL A 187 0.86 -18.81 9.47
C VAL A 187 0.68 -19.14 7.99
N ASP A 188 1.09 -20.33 7.61
CA ASP A 188 0.87 -20.81 6.25
C ASP A 188 -0.64 -21.00 6.03
N ARG A 189 -1.16 -20.47 4.94
CA ARG A 189 -2.60 -20.56 4.58
C ARG A 189 -3.09 -22.01 4.39
N PHE A 190 -2.18 -22.97 4.25
CA PHE A 190 -2.51 -24.39 4.17
C PHE A 190 -2.74 -25.04 5.55
N ILE A 191 -2.36 -24.35 6.63
CA ILE A 191 -2.65 -24.83 7.98
C ILE A 191 -4.12 -24.53 8.27
N HIS A 192 -4.87 -25.56 8.59
CA HIS A 192 -6.28 -25.39 8.99
C HIS A 192 -6.34 -24.64 10.33
N PRO A 193 -7.19 -23.61 10.50
CA PRO A 193 -7.25 -22.84 11.75
C PRO A 193 -7.43 -23.66 13.01
N LEU A 194 -8.18 -24.78 12.94
CA LEU A 194 -8.40 -25.70 14.07
C LEU A 194 -7.20 -26.63 14.38
N ALA A 195 -6.13 -26.57 13.59
CA ALA A 195 -4.89 -27.32 13.83
C ALA A 195 -3.76 -26.41 14.34
N MET A 196 -4.11 -25.21 14.85
CA MET A 196 -3.17 -24.21 15.33
C MET A 196 -3.17 -24.10 16.87
N ASP A 197 -3.18 -25.26 17.55
CA ASP A 197 -3.06 -25.33 19.02
C ASP A 197 -1.64 -25.02 19.51
#